data_ab7354345b1690ff7b71b0416b9f189b
#
_entry.id   ab7354345b1690ff7b71b0416b9f189b
#
_cell.length_a   1.000
_cell.length_b   1.000
_cell.length_c   1.000
_cell.angle_alpha   90.00
_cell.angle_beta   90.00
_cell.angle_gamma   90.00
#
_symmetry.space_group_name_H-M   'P 1'
#
loop_
_entity.id
_entity.type
_entity.pdbx_description
1 polymer ?
#
loop_
_entity_poly.entity_id
_entity_poly.type
_entity_poly.pdbx_seq_one_letter_code
_entity_poly.pdbx_strand_id
1 'polypeptide(L)'
;MRRWKKLVMVGSILWVILFSISGLKASSAGPNQFSRLVLTNCHIIDCTERHLEPLTDMTIVIEGNQIVSLRKGKYDFKSSEKGVKVIDLKKAFVMPGLWNVHVHLSDIFPDPNHIQDGELLASAVIRAGLNAIDGLRHGFTGIRVVGDKGYLDIAWRDAFDQGLFLGPRIFACGYPVSTTGGHRGDIASGSDGVAEIRKAVRTQIQMGVNWIKIMEVEMLDDEVKAVVEVAHHNGLRVAAHSKEPTTYRCVKLGVDCIEHGYGLRDETIKLMAAKGTFYVPTIVCNLSDQFIREREKRLAQLGFAGDPKIVWARTMISYADERSPEHALHQRLALQKAAKAGVKICAGSDSNPIGELGCLEIEQLVLSGLNPREALIAATRNCADLCGVLDKLGTVEEGKLADLVVLTGNPLENISNIRKLKMVIKDGVIVDRKSPLGKASFWDFFSSSKVKSGFLAEAEKAAGFSRGKVK
;
A
#
# COMPACT_ATOMS: atom_id res chain seq x y z
N MET A 1 -52.20 42.36 -43.82
CA MET A 1 -52.66 41.25 -44.68
C MET A 1 -52.16 39.92 -44.11
N ARG A 2 -53.10 39.10 -43.69
CA ARG A 2 -53.22 37.64 -43.73
C ARG A 2 -51.98 36.82 -43.37
N ARG A 3 -52.03 36.16 -42.14
CA ARG A 3 -52.25 34.69 -41.92
C ARG A 3 -51.12 33.80 -42.46
N TRP A 4 -50.42 33.03 -41.57
CA TRP A 4 -50.95 31.68 -41.19
C TRP A 4 -50.29 31.14 -39.93
N LYS A 5 -51.13 30.70 -39.00
CA LYS A 5 -50.76 29.84 -37.86
C LYS A 5 -50.54 28.43 -38.40
N LYS A 6 -49.50 27.76 -37.97
CA LYS A 6 -49.50 26.29 -37.87
C LYS A 6 -48.94 25.91 -36.50
N LEU A 7 -49.86 25.42 -35.69
CA LEU A 7 -49.52 24.61 -34.51
C LEU A 7 -48.82 23.33 -34.97
N VAL A 8 -47.66 23.04 -34.38
CA VAL A 8 -47.15 21.67 -34.34
C VAL A 8 -46.99 21.33 -32.88
N MET A 9 -47.89 20.52 -32.40
CA MET A 9 -47.87 19.86 -31.13
C MET A 9 -46.85 18.73 -31.22
N VAL A 10 -45.71 18.90 -30.57
CA VAL A 10 -44.72 17.82 -30.42
C VAL A 10 -44.85 17.30 -29.01
N GLY A 11 -45.40 16.12 -28.93
CA GLY A 11 -45.53 15.39 -27.66
C GLY A 11 -44.19 15.12 -27.00
N SER A 12 -44.07 15.60 -25.78
CA SER A 12 -42.95 15.30 -24.91
C SER A 12 -43.04 13.84 -24.47
N ILE A 13 -42.33 12.96 -25.12
CA ILE A 13 -42.05 11.63 -24.57
C ILE A 13 -40.96 11.80 -23.53
N LEU A 14 -41.36 11.84 -22.27
CA LEU A 14 -40.46 11.75 -21.13
C LEU A 14 -39.90 10.33 -21.10
N TRP A 15 -38.68 10.13 -21.63
CA TRP A 15 -37.90 8.95 -21.33
C TRP A 15 -37.32 9.12 -19.93
N VAL A 16 -38.04 8.59 -18.93
CA VAL A 16 -37.45 8.31 -17.61
C VAL A 16 -36.46 7.17 -17.81
N ILE A 17 -35.20 7.50 -18.01
CA ILE A 17 -34.12 6.54 -17.88
C ILE A 17 -33.96 6.27 -16.38
N LEU A 18 -34.63 5.26 -15.89
CA LEU A 18 -34.29 4.57 -14.67
C LEU A 18 -32.88 3.97 -14.85
N PHE A 19 -31.85 4.73 -14.44
CA PHE A 19 -30.58 4.11 -14.12
C PHE A 19 -30.80 3.27 -12.86
N SER A 20 -31.17 2.02 -13.08
CA SER A 20 -30.97 0.98 -12.10
C SER A 20 -29.45 0.94 -11.85
N ILE A 21 -29.07 1.37 -10.65
CA ILE A 21 -27.75 1.12 -10.08
C ILE A 21 -27.68 -0.40 -9.83
N SER A 22 -27.52 -1.15 -10.89
CA SER A 22 -27.16 -2.56 -10.86
C SER A 22 -25.65 -2.61 -10.72
N GLY A 23 -25.26 -2.97 -9.50
CA GLY A 23 -24.00 -3.58 -9.11
C GLY A 23 -22.78 -3.30 -9.94
N LEU A 24 -21.83 -2.57 -9.33
CA LEU A 24 -20.43 -2.69 -9.71
C LEU A 24 -20.09 -4.20 -9.78
N LYS A 25 -20.06 -4.73 -10.99
CA LYS A 25 -19.36 -5.98 -11.27
C LYS A 25 -17.87 -5.65 -11.26
N ALA A 26 -17.28 -5.66 -10.07
CA ALA A 26 -15.85 -5.77 -9.93
C ALA A 26 -15.44 -7.18 -10.37
N SER A 27 -15.06 -7.34 -11.60
CA SER A 27 -14.37 -8.53 -12.07
C SER A 27 -13.09 -8.09 -12.74
N SER A 28 -12.06 -7.90 -11.94
CA SER A 28 -10.69 -7.64 -12.41
C SER A 28 -9.83 -8.90 -12.47
N ALA A 29 -10.38 -10.04 -12.13
CA ALA A 29 -9.68 -11.32 -12.31
C ALA A 29 -10.14 -11.95 -13.62
N GLY A 30 -9.20 -12.44 -14.43
CA GLY A 30 -9.50 -13.31 -15.55
C GLY A 30 -10.47 -14.43 -15.14
N PRO A 31 -11.19 -15.06 -16.05
CA PRO A 31 -12.26 -15.99 -15.70
C PRO A 31 -11.76 -17.01 -14.69
N ASN A 32 -12.39 -17.04 -13.52
CA ASN A 32 -12.11 -18.06 -12.51
C ASN A 32 -12.22 -19.43 -13.19
N GLN A 33 -11.12 -20.16 -13.25
CA GLN A 33 -11.11 -21.53 -13.82
C GLN A 33 -12.08 -22.45 -13.05
N PHE A 34 -12.54 -22.02 -11.88
CA PHE A 34 -13.38 -22.78 -10.98
C PHE A 34 -14.53 -21.89 -10.47
N SER A 35 -15.72 -22.49 -10.40
CA SER A 35 -16.88 -21.83 -9.77
C SER A 35 -16.72 -21.72 -8.25
N ARG A 36 -15.95 -22.67 -7.67
CA ARG A 36 -15.71 -22.76 -6.23
C ARG A 36 -14.28 -23.22 -5.94
N LEU A 37 -13.61 -22.52 -5.03
CA LEU A 37 -12.31 -22.92 -4.46
C LEU A 37 -12.49 -23.29 -3.00
N VAL A 38 -12.07 -24.50 -2.62
CA VAL A 38 -12.13 -24.99 -1.25
C VAL A 38 -10.72 -25.19 -0.72
N LEU A 39 -10.36 -24.47 0.32
CA LEU A 39 -9.11 -24.61 1.04
C LEU A 39 -9.38 -25.38 2.32
N THR A 40 -8.92 -26.62 2.41
CA THR A 40 -9.20 -27.50 3.55
C THR A 40 -7.94 -27.80 4.35
N ASN A 41 -8.12 -28.27 5.60
CA ASN A 41 -7.03 -28.65 6.50
C ASN A 41 -6.02 -27.51 6.71
N CYS A 42 -6.53 -26.37 7.18
CA CYS A 42 -5.72 -25.18 7.46
C CYS A 42 -5.96 -24.61 8.86
N HIS A 43 -5.09 -23.72 9.28
CA HIS A 43 -5.26 -22.86 10.43
C HIS A 43 -5.55 -21.45 9.95
N ILE A 44 -6.49 -20.73 10.57
CA ILE A 44 -6.86 -19.36 10.16
C ILE A 44 -6.40 -18.37 11.23
N ILE A 45 -5.60 -17.39 10.83
CA ILE A 45 -5.32 -16.19 11.59
C ILE A 45 -6.21 -15.10 11.01
N ASP A 46 -7.38 -14.90 11.59
CA ASP A 46 -8.44 -14.07 11.00
C ASP A 46 -8.19 -12.56 11.10
N CYS A 47 -7.23 -12.14 11.92
CA CYS A 47 -6.91 -10.73 12.22
C CYS A 47 -8.11 -9.93 12.77
N THR A 48 -9.13 -10.61 13.35
CA THR A 48 -10.21 -9.96 14.09
C THR A 48 -9.78 -9.71 15.55
N GLU A 49 -10.57 -8.97 16.30
CA GLU A 49 -10.37 -8.82 17.76
C GLU A 49 -10.90 -10.00 18.55
N ARG A 50 -11.72 -10.85 17.90
CA ARG A 50 -12.44 -11.96 18.58
C ARG A 50 -11.56 -13.15 18.88
N HIS A 51 -10.58 -13.44 18.01
CA HIS A 51 -9.75 -14.63 18.14
C HIS A 51 -8.29 -14.22 18.32
N LEU A 52 -7.72 -14.53 19.47
CA LEU A 52 -6.32 -14.25 19.78
C LEU A 52 -5.38 -15.31 19.21
N GLU A 53 -5.85 -16.54 19.13
CA GLU A 53 -5.13 -17.70 18.62
C GLU A 53 -5.66 -18.13 17.25
N PRO A 54 -4.88 -18.86 16.45
CA PRO A 54 -5.35 -19.39 15.18
C PRO A 54 -6.55 -20.34 15.36
N LEU A 55 -7.56 -20.19 14.52
CA LEU A 55 -8.63 -21.19 14.39
C LEU A 55 -8.07 -22.44 13.72
N THR A 56 -8.10 -23.58 14.40
CA THR A 56 -7.47 -24.83 13.93
C THR A 56 -8.44 -25.73 13.17
N ASP A 57 -7.88 -26.56 12.28
CA ASP A 57 -8.62 -27.58 11.50
C ASP A 57 -9.80 -26.97 10.71
N MET A 58 -9.53 -25.87 10.02
CA MET A 58 -10.54 -25.11 9.28
C MET A 58 -10.59 -25.48 7.81
N THR A 59 -11.76 -25.22 7.22
CA THR A 59 -12.01 -25.22 5.78
C THR A 59 -12.60 -23.87 5.39
N ILE A 60 -12.08 -23.27 4.32
CA ILE A 60 -12.54 -22.03 3.72
C ILE A 60 -13.15 -22.35 2.36
N VAL A 61 -14.37 -21.88 2.13
CA VAL A 61 -15.06 -22.01 0.84
C VAL A 61 -15.14 -20.65 0.19
N ILE A 62 -14.65 -20.55 -1.03
CA ILE A 62 -14.62 -19.31 -1.84
C ILE A 62 -15.47 -19.53 -3.09
N GLU A 63 -16.44 -18.67 -3.36
CA GLU A 63 -17.24 -18.62 -4.57
C GLU A 63 -17.04 -17.26 -5.26
N GLY A 64 -16.66 -17.30 -6.52
CA GLY A 64 -16.25 -16.08 -7.21
C GLY A 64 -15.09 -15.42 -6.50
N ASN A 65 -15.31 -14.21 -5.97
CA ASN A 65 -14.31 -13.46 -5.22
C ASN A 65 -14.60 -13.35 -3.72
N GLN A 66 -15.60 -14.08 -3.19
CA GLN A 66 -16.03 -13.97 -1.81
C GLN A 66 -15.79 -15.24 -1.00
N ILE A 67 -15.48 -15.07 0.28
CA ILE A 67 -15.48 -16.13 1.29
C ILE A 67 -16.93 -16.38 1.66
N VAL A 68 -17.49 -17.53 1.25
CA VAL A 68 -18.89 -17.86 1.52
C VAL A 68 -19.07 -18.75 2.73
N SER A 69 -18.02 -19.42 3.19
CA SER A 69 -18.11 -20.25 4.41
C SER A 69 -16.76 -20.49 5.07
N LEU A 70 -16.77 -20.45 6.40
CA LEU A 70 -15.69 -20.86 7.29
C LEU A 70 -16.20 -22.00 8.18
N ARG A 71 -15.63 -23.20 8.07
CA ARG A 71 -16.10 -24.39 8.79
C ARG A 71 -14.97 -25.10 9.50
N LYS A 72 -15.26 -25.67 10.66
CA LYS A 72 -14.34 -26.56 11.34
C LYS A 72 -14.40 -27.97 10.72
N GLY A 73 -13.24 -28.62 10.58
CA GLY A 73 -13.11 -29.96 10.03
C GLY A 73 -12.92 -30.00 8.52
N LYS A 74 -12.76 -31.21 7.99
CA LYS A 74 -12.63 -31.46 6.57
C LYS A 74 -13.99 -31.29 5.88
N TYR A 75 -13.94 -30.78 4.68
CA TYR A 75 -15.11 -30.70 3.81
C TYR A 75 -15.27 -32.06 3.10
N ASP A 76 -16.37 -32.77 3.38
CA ASP A 76 -16.75 -33.98 2.64
C ASP A 76 -17.28 -33.58 1.27
N PHE A 77 -16.40 -33.67 0.31
CA PHE A 77 -16.66 -33.28 -1.05
C PHE A 77 -17.01 -34.50 -1.90
N LYS A 78 -18.15 -34.43 -2.58
CA LYS A 78 -18.42 -35.38 -3.68
C LYS A 78 -17.54 -34.96 -4.86
N SER A 79 -16.54 -35.76 -5.19
CA SER A 79 -15.55 -35.53 -6.25
C SER A 79 -16.16 -35.33 -7.66
N SER A 80 -17.48 -35.33 -7.77
CA SER A 80 -18.25 -35.23 -9.03
C SER A 80 -18.76 -33.81 -9.32
N GLU A 81 -18.60 -32.83 -8.44
CA GLU A 81 -19.06 -31.46 -8.73
C GLU A 81 -18.12 -30.76 -9.74
N LYS A 82 -18.65 -30.55 -10.94
CA LYS A 82 -17.91 -29.81 -11.99
C LYS A 82 -17.62 -28.38 -11.54
N GLY A 83 -16.40 -27.91 -11.80
CA GLY A 83 -16.01 -26.53 -11.52
C GLY A 83 -15.57 -26.27 -10.09
N VAL A 84 -15.39 -27.28 -9.24
CA VAL A 84 -14.89 -27.12 -7.88
C VAL A 84 -13.44 -27.59 -7.78
N LYS A 85 -12.60 -26.75 -7.18
CA LYS A 85 -11.21 -27.08 -6.85
C LYS A 85 -11.03 -27.18 -5.35
N VAL A 86 -10.60 -28.34 -4.88
CA VAL A 86 -10.24 -28.58 -3.47
C VAL A 86 -8.72 -28.62 -3.34
N ILE A 87 -8.19 -27.89 -2.36
CA ILE A 87 -6.76 -27.84 -2.04
C ILE A 87 -6.58 -28.18 -0.57
N ASP A 88 -5.92 -29.31 -0.28
CA ASP A 88 -5.45 -29.64 1.07
C ASP A 88 -4.21 -28.79 1.39
N LEU A 89 -4.36 -27.88 2.34
CA LEU A 89 -3.30 -26.97 2.75
C LEU A 89 -2.29 -27.61 3.73
N LYS A 90 -2.53 -28.84 4.21
CA LYS A 90 -1.62 -29.60 5.08
C LYS A 90 -1.22 -28.81 6.33
N LYS A 91 -2.21 -28.28 7.04
CA LYS A 91 -2.09 -27.46 8.26
C LYS A 91 -1.32 -26.15 8.06
N ALA A 92 -1.26 -25.63 6.84
CA ALA A 92 -0.73 -24.29 6.59
C ALA A 92 -1.63 -23.21 7.20
N PHE A 93 -1.07 -22.01 7.42
CA PHE A 93 -1.76 -20.87 8.00
C PHE A 93 -2.34 -19.99 6.89
N VAL A 94 -3.61 -19.65 7.03
CA VAL A 94 -4.30 -18.71 6.13
C VAL A 94 -4.60 -17.43 6.90
N MET A 95 -4.29 -16.30 6.31
CA MET A 95 -4.58 -14.99 6.86
C MET A 95 -5.01 -14.01 5.76
N PRO A 96 -5.54 -12.81 6.11
CA PRO A 96 -5.83 -11.80 5.10
C PRO A 96 -4.58 -11.47 4.29
N GLY A 97 -4.75 -11.04 3.05
CA GLY A 97 -3.66 -10.46 2.27
C GLY A 97 -3.02 -9.27 2.99
N LEU A 98 -1.71 -9.15 2.86
CA LEU A 98 -0.94 -8.08 3.47
C LEU A 98 -1.19 -6.75 2.77
N TRP A 99 -0.96 -5.67 3.51
CA TRP A 99 -1.07 -4.29 3.02
C TRP A 99 0.22 -3.51 3.28
N ASN A 100 0.55 -2.60 2.34
CA ASN A 100 1.58 -1.59 2.49
C ASN A 100 0.96 -0.23 2.13
N VAL A 101 0.67 0.60 3.14
CA VAL A 101 -0.11 1.82 2.95
C VAL A 101 0.73 3.09 2.82
N HIS A 102 2.04 2.94 2.62
CA HIS A 102 2.93 4.04 2.27
C HIS A 102 3.96 3.56 1.25
N VAL A 103 3.65 3.77 -0.02
CA VAL A 103 4.53 3.43 -1.15
C VAL A 103 4.52 4.53 -2.22
N HIS A 104 5.57 4.54 -3.04
CA HIS A 104 5.70 5.34 -4.26
C HIS A 104 6.06 4.37 -5.40
N LEU A 105 5.16 4.16 -6.35
CA LEU A 105 5.33 3.11 -7.37
C LEU A 105 6.51 3.37 -8.31
N SER A 106 6.71 4.63 -8.68
CA SER A 106 7.73 5.01 -9.66
C SER A 106 9.10 5.28 -9.04
N ASP A 107 9.18 5.43 -7.71
CA ASP A 107 10.44 5.75 -7.06
C ASP A 107 11.43 4.59 -7.18
N ILE A 108 12.69 4.95 -7.34
CA ILE A 108 13.82 4.03 -7.32
C ILE A 108 14.56 4.27 -6.02
N PHE A 109 14.65 3.23 -5.22
CA PHE A 109 15.51 3.23 -4.07
C PHE A 109 16.83 2.49 -4.44
N PRO A 110 18.03 2.90 -4.03
CA PRO A 110 18.34 3.82 -2.93
C PRO A 110 18.54 5.30 -3.32
N ASP A 111 18.51 5.68 -4.57
CA ASP A 111 18.78 7.06 -4.96
C ASP A 111 17.60 7.67 -5.75
N PRO A 112 16.59 8.21 -5.07
CA PRO A 112 15.46 8.86 -5.74
C PRO A 112 15.87 10.11 -6.54
N ASN A 113 17.01 10.72 -6.23
CA ASN A 113 17.45 11.95 -6.88
C ASN A 113 18.20 11.71 -8.20
N HIS A 114 18.84 10.54 -8.34
CA HIS A 114 19.76 10.29 -9.47
C HIS A 114 19.07 9.92 -10.79
N ILE A 115 17.80 9.52 -10.76
CA ILE A 115 17.09 8.98 -11.92
C ILE A 115 15.89 9.85 -12.31
N GLN A 116 15.53 10.85 -11.52
CA GLN A 116 14.36 11.68 -11.77
C GLN A 116 14.63 12.78 -12.82
N ASP A 117 15.87 13.23 -12.95
CA ASP A 117 16.24 14.25 -13.93
C ASP A 117 16.51 13.60 -15.30
N GLY A 118 15.53 13.73 -16.19
CA GLY A 118 15.63 13.27 -17.58
C GLY A 118 15.15 11.85 -17.86
N GLU A 119 14.54 11.16 -16.88
CA GLU A 119 13.93 9.85 -17.11
C GLU A 119 12.71 9.96 -18.03
N LEU A 120 12.62 9.06 -19.02
CA LEU A 120 11.42 8.92 -19.83
C LEU A 120 10.23 8.47 -18.96
N LEU A 121 9.10 9.14 -19.04
CA LEU A 121 7.88 8.76 -18.32
C LEU A 121 7.51 7.30 -18.58
N ALA A 122 7.74 6.79 -19.81
CA ALA A 122 7.50 5.39 -20.17
C ALA A 122 8.30 4.40 -19.28
N SER A 123 9.55 4.72 -18.93
CA SER A 123 10.36 3.90 -18.02
C SER A 123 9.78 3.88 -16.60
N ALA A 124 9.33 5.02 -16.12
CA ALA A 124 8.67 5.13 -14.83
C ALA A 124 7.35 4.33 -14.80
N VAL A 125 6.56 4.36 -15.88
CA VAL A 125 5.31 3.58 -16.02
C VAL A 125 5.60 2.08 -15.87
N ILE A 126 6.59 1.57 -16.61
CA ILE A 126 6.96 0.15 -16.57
C ILE A 126 7.41 -0.23 -15.15
N ARG A 127 8.31 0.56 -14.57
CA ARG A 127 8.80 0.31 -13.21
C ARG A 127 7.69 0.31 -12.16
N ALA A 128 6.75 1.27 -12.24
CA ALA A 128 5.62 1.36 -11.33
C ALA A 128 4.76 0.08 -11.35
N GLY A 129 4.47 -0.44 -12.54
CA GLY A 129 3.74 -1.70 -12.69
C GLY A 129 4.50 -2.91 -12.16
N LEU A 130 5.80 -3.02 -12.47
CA LEU A 130 6.66 -4.10 -11.97
C LEU A 130 6.70 -4.10 -10.44
N ASN A 131 6.81 -2.92 -9.84
CA ASN A 131 6.88 -2.76 -8.40
C ASN A 131 5.56 -3.13 -7.71
N ALA A 132 4.43 -2.72 -8.27
CA ALA A 132 3.12 -3.11 -7.77
C ALA A 132 2.90 -4.64 -7.85
N ILE A 133 3.27 -5.26 -8.98
CA ILE A 133 3.15 -6.71 -9.18
C ILE A 133 4.11 -7.49 -8.26
N ASP A 134 5.31 -6.96 -8.00
CA ASP A 134 6.22 -7.52 -7.01
C ASP A 134 5.57 -7.56 -5.62
N GLY A 135 4.91 -6.48 -5.21
CA GLY A 135 4.13 -6.45 -3.97
C GLY A 135 3.11 -7.58 -3.89
N LEU A 136 2.29 -7.78 -4.93
CA LEU A 136 1.31 -8.87 -4.96
C LEU A 136 1.96 -10.26 -4.85
N ARG A 137 3.10 -10.48 -5.50
CA ARG A 137 3.85 -11.74 -5.43
C ARG A 137 4.36 -12.07 -4.03
N HIS A 138 4.60 -11.04 -3.21
CA HIS A 138 4.98 -11.16 -1.82
C HIS A 138 3.79 -11.17 -0.85
N GLY A 139 2.56 -11.18 -1.38
CA GLY A 139 1.34 -11.29 -0.56
C GLY A 139 0.69 -9.95 -0.22
N PHE A 140 1.20 -8.83 -0.72
CA PHE A 140 0.57 -7.52 -0.56
C PHE A 140 -0.59 -7.38 -1.55
N THR A 141 -1.81 -7.67 -1.09
CA THR A 141 -3.02 -7.60 -1.92
C THR A 141 -3.61 -6.20 -1.97
N GLY A 142 -3.25 -5.32 -1.05
CA GLY A 142 -3.64 -3.93 -1.01
C GLY A 142 -2.43 -3.00 -0.79
N ILE A 143 -2.41 -1.86 -1.48
CA ILE A 143 -1.40 -0.82 -1.32
C ILE A 143 -2.05 0.56 -1.38
N ARG A 144 -1.51 1.52 -0.59
CA ARG A 144 -1.84 2.93 -0.74
C ARG A 144 -0.61 3.67 -1.24
N VAL A 145 -0.72 4.29 -2.40
CA VAL A 145 0.32 5.10 -3.01
C VAL A 145 0.14 6.54 -2.53
N VAL A 146 1.12 7.06 -1.79
CA VAL A 146 1.02 8.37 -1.14
C VAL A 146 1.71 9.49 -1.93
N GLY A 147 1.69 9.34 -3.21
CA GLY A 147 2.19 10.30 -4.19
C GLY A 147 3.02 9.63 -5.27
N ASP A 148 2.70 9.96 -6.52
CA ASP A 148 3.46 9.50 -7.66
C ASP A 148 3.43 10.53 -8.78
N LYS A 149 4.44 10.56 -9.64
CA LYS A 149 4.49 11.47 -10.78
C LYS A 149 3.55 11.00 -11.89
N GLY A 150 3.02 11.91 -12.69
CA GLY A 150 2.24 11.57 -13.87
C GLY A 150 0.96 10.78 -13.61
N TYR A 151 0.47 10.77 -12.37
CA TYR A 151 -0.71 9.97 -11.98
C TYR A 151 -0.57 8.47 -12.30
N LEU A 152 0.64 7.93 -12.18
CA LEU A 152 0.94 6.53 -12.46
C LEU A 152 0.20 5.57 -11.54
N ASP A 153 -0.04 5.99 -10.30
CA ASP A 153 -0.82 5.28 -9.30
C ASP A 153 -2.28 5.09 -9.75
N ILE A 154 -2.89 6.12 -10.32
CA ILE A 154 -4.26 6.06 -10.87
C ILE A 154 -4.28 5.16 -12.11
N ALA A 155 -3.33 5.33 -13.03
CA ALA A 155 -3.27 4.55 -14.25
C ALA A 155 -3.13 3.04 -13.97
N TRP A 156 -2.26 2.67 -13.03
CA TRP A 156 -2.10 1.26 -12.63
C TRP A 156 -3.27 0.73 -11.82
N ARG A 157 -3.88 1.54 -10.93
CA ARG A 157 -5.13 1.18 -10.27
C ARG A 157 -6.19 0.78 -11.30
N ASP A 158 -6.44 1.66 -12.24
CA ASP A 158 -7.48 1.47 -13.25
C ASP A 158 -7.18 0.27 -14.16
N ALA A 159 -5.90 0.04 -14.49
CA ALA A 159 -5.47 -1.12 -15.27
C ALA A 159 -5.69 -2.45 -14.52
N PHE A 160 -5.43 -2.49 -13.21
CA PHE A 160 -5.68 -3.66 -12.37
C PHE A 160 -7.19 -3.86 -12.13
N ASP A 161 -7.94 -2.79 -11.86
CA ASP A 161 -9.38 -2.85 -11.62
C ASP A 161 -10.17 -3.28 -12.87
N GLN A 162 -9.68 -2.94 -14.07
CA GLN A 162 -10.23 -3.40 -15.35
C GLN A 162 -9.77 -4.82 -15.72
N GLY A 163 -8.87 -5.43 -14.96
CA GLY A 163 -8.34 -6.76 -15.25
C GLY A 163 -7.39 -6.85 -16.43
N LEU A 164 -6.82 -5.71 -16.89
CA LEU A 164 -5.80 -5.70 -17.94
C LEU A 164 -4.51 -6.39 -17.47
N PHE A 165 -4.22 -6.25 -16.18
CA PHE A 165 -3.12 -6.92 -15.51
C PHE A 165 -3.58 -7.43 -14.15
N LEU A 166 -2.92 -8.45 -13.62
CA LEU A 166 -3.12 -8.91 -12.25
C LEU A 166 -2.18 -8.15 -11.32
N GLY A 167 -2.75 -7.39 -10.40
CA GLY A 167 -2.01 -6.58 -9.45
C GLY A 167 -2.72 -6.43 -8.10
N PRO A 168 -2.09 -5.72 -7.15
CA PRO A 168 -2.73 -5.39 -5.87
C PRO A 168 -3.85 -4.37 -6.08
N ARG A 169 -4.71 -4.24 -5.10
CA ARG A 169 -5.69 -3.15 -5.02
C ARG A 169 -4.97 -1.87 -4.64
N ILE A 170 -5.06 -0.83 -5.48
CA ILE A 170 -4.37 0.44 -5.29
C ILE A 170 -5.34 1.50 -4.75
N PHE A 171 -4.91 2.20 -3.69
CA PHE A 171 -5.51 3.42 -3.20
C PHE A 171 -4.59 4.58 -3.56
N ALA A 172 -4.97 5.35 -4.56
CA ALA A 172 -4.14 6.38 -5.19
C ALA A 172 -4.29 7.75 -4.52
N CYS A 173 -3.20 8.50 -4.40
CA CYS A 173 -3.18 9.90 -3.94
C CYS A 173 -2.87 10.90 -5.06
N GLY A 174 -2.37 10.47 -6.21
CA GLY A 174 -1.90 11.36 -7.27
C GLY A 174 -0.69 12.18 -6.84
N TYR A 175 -0.66 13.48 -7.16
CA TYR A 175 0.39 14.37 -6.70
C TYR A 175 0.16 14.82 -5.25
N PRO A 176 1.20 14.80 -4.40
CA PRO A 176 1.12 15.39 -3.08
C PRO A 176 0.88 16.91 -3.19
N VAL A 177 0.07 17.47 -2.31
CA VAL A 177 -0.11 18.91 -2.18
C VAL A 177 0.98 19.46 -1.26
N SER A 178 1.76 20.41 -1.75
CA SER A 178 2.86 21.05 -1.05
C SER A 178 2.91 22.53 -1.38
N THR A 179 3.53 23.34 -0.51
CA THR A 179 3.84 24.74 -0.78
C THR A 179 5.07 24.88 -1.67
N THR A 180 5.24 26.04 -2.29
CA THR A 180 6.44 26.37 -3.09
C THR A 180 7.70 26.25 -2.23
N GLY A 181 8.68 25.47 -2.70
CA GLY A 181 9.92 25.18 -1.98
C GLY A 181 9.79 24.18 -0.84
N GLY A 182 8.60 23.68 -0.53
CA GLY A 182 8.37 22.59 0.42
C GLY A 182 8.80 21.23 -0.12
N HIS A 183 8.76 20.21 0.73
CA HIS A 183 9.11 18.86 0.31
C HIS A 183 8.21 18.40 -0.84
N ARG A 184 8.81 17.98 -1.98
CA ARG A 184 8.14 17.66 -3.25
C ARG A 184 7.32 18.83 -3.86
N GLY A 185 7.53 20.07 -3.39
CA GLY A 185 6.95 21.29 -3.95
C GLY A 185 8.03 22.10 -4.67
N ASP A 186 8.17 21.91 -5.98
CA ASP A 186 8.99 22.80 -6.80
C ASP A 186 8.23 24.09 -7.15
N ILE A 187 8.93 25.05 -7.80
CA ILE A 187 8.32 26.33 -8.19
C ILE A 187 7.11 26.14 -9.13
N ALA A 188 7.09 25.05 -9.90
CA ALA A 188 6.04 24.79 -10.88
C ALA A 188 4.83 24.05 -10.27
N SER A 189 5.03 23.27 -9.21
CA SER A 189 3.99 22.43 -8.59
C SER A 189 3.57 22.85 -7.19
N GLY A 190 4.28 23.80 -6.55
CA GLY A 190 3.92 24.38 -5.27
C GLY A 190 2.61 25.17 -5.35
N SER A 191 1.87 25.19 -4.24
CA SER A 191 0.59 25.91 -4.11
C SER A 191 0.62 26.72 -2.83
N ASP A 192 0.48 28.02 -2.93
CA ASP A 192 0.60 28.94 -1.81
C ASP A 192 -0.73 29.64 -1.52
N GLY A 193 -1.08 29.69 -0.25
CA GLY A 193 -2.31 30.28 0.23
C GLY A 193 -3.56 29.46 -0.05
N VAL A 194 -4.61 29.75 0.68
CA VAL A 194 -5.86 28.97 0.72
C VAL A 194 -6.49 28.74 -0.66
N ALA A 195 -6.42 29.72 -1.57
CA ALA A 195 -7.07 29.60 -2.87
C ALA A 195 -6.36 28.59 -3.78
N GLU A 196 -5.03 28.62 -3.84
CA GLU A 196 -4.24 27.68 -4.64
C GLU A 196 -4.28 26.28 -4.03
N ILE A 197 -4.17 26.16 -2.72
CA ILE A 197 -4.33 24.88 -2.00
C ILE A 197 -5.69 24.25 -2.33
N ARG A 198 -6.79 24.99 -2.23
CA ARG A 198 -8.12 24.46 -2.61
C ARG A 198 -8.20 24.04 -4.07
N LYS A 199 -7.56 24.76 -4.96
CA LYS A 199 -7.46 24.41 -6.38
C LYS A 199 -6.67 23.12 -6.55
N ALA A 200 -5.50 22.99 -5.91
CA ALA A 200 -4.68 21.79 -5.96
C ALA A 200 -5.45 20.54 -5.48
N VAL A 201 -6.11 20.62 -4.32
CA VAL A 201 -6.92 19.53 -3.79
C VAL A 201 -8.05 19.13 -4.75
N ARG A 202 -8.78 20.11 -5.31
CA ARG A 202 -9.84 19.83 -6.29
C ARG A 202 -9.32 19.21 -7.57
N THR A 203 -8.10 19.58 -7.99
CA THR A 203 -7.43 18.94 -9.14
C THR A 203 -7.18 17.46 -8.85
N GLN A 204 -6.67 17.10 -7.67
CA GLN A 204 -6.49 15.69 -7.29
C GLN A 204 -7.84 14.95 -7.28
N ILE A 205 -8.87 15.55 -6.71
CA ILE A 205 -10.22 14.96 -6.69
C ILE A 205 -10.75 14.72 -8.10
N GLN A 206 -10.59 15.68 -9.00
CA GLN A 206 -11.00 15.57 -10.41
C GLN A 206 -10.25 14.45 -11.13
N MET A 207 -8.98 14.20 -10.77
CA MET A 207 -8.19 13.07 -11.31
C MET A 207 -8.64 11.72 -10.75
N GLY A 208 -9.53 11.69 -9.77
CA GLY A 208 -10.11 10.45 -9.24
C GLY A 208 -9.25 9.76 -8.18
N VAL A 209 -8.51 10.53 -7.37
CA VAL A 209 -7.75 9.97 -6.24
C VAL A 209 -8.66 9.38 -5.17
N ASN A 210 -8.11 8.47 -4.35
CA ASN A 210 -8.78 7.88 -3.20
C ASN A 210 -8.45 8.62 -1.89
N TRP A 211 -7.33 9.35 -1.87
CA TRP A 211 -6.80 10.05 -0.72
C TRP A 211 -6.16 11.37 -1.13
N ILE A 212 -6.10 12.33 -0.22
CA ILE A 212 -5.26 13.51 -0.38
C ILE A 212 -4.00 13.33 0.45
N LYS A 213 -2.82 13.48 -0.16
CA LYS A 213 -1.52 13.53 0.53
C LYS A 213 -1.05 14.96 0.59
N ILE A 214 -0.57 15.39 1.76
CA ILE A 214 0.08 16.69 1.96
C ILE A 214 1.50 16.53 2.48
N MET A 215 2.34 17.49 2.14
CA MET A 215 3.66 17.73 2.70
C MET A 215 3.57 18.97 3.59
N GLU A 216 3.18 18.78 4.83
CA GLU A 216 2.62 19.84 5.67
C GLU A 216 3.63 20.73 6.38
N VAL A 217 4.92 20.33 6.41
CA VAL A 217 5.91 20.97 7.29
C VAL A 217 6.02 22.48 7.05
N GLU A 218 5.92 22.91 5.79
CA GLU A 218 5.99 24.32 5.39
C GLU A 218 4.60 24.99 5.23
N MET A 219 3.50 24.22 5.37
CA MET A 219 2.14 24.77 5.22
C MET A 219 1.71 25.56 6.45
N LEU A 220 0.90 26.60 6.27
CA LEU A 220 0.26 27.35 7.33
C LEU A 220 -1.04 26.66 7.82
N ASP A 221 -1.53 27.07 8.99
CA ASP A 221 -2.72 26.47 9.61
C ASP A 221 -3.97 26.57 8.74
N ASP A 222 -4.17 27.70 8.07
CA ASP A 222 -5.30 27.94 7.17
C ASP A 222 -5.18 27.13 5.87
N GLU A 223 -3.97 26.86 5.40
CA GLU A 223 -3.70 25.99 4.25
C GLU A 223 -4.02 24.53 4.58
N VAL A 224 -3.51 24.00 5.70
CA VAL A 224 -3.85 22.64 6.16
C VAL A 224 -5.35 22.48 6.38
N LYS A 225 -5.99 23.50 7.02
CA LYS A 225 -7.44 23.52 7.21
C LYS A 225 -8.19 23.52 5.88
N ALA A 226 -7.72 24.27 4.89
CA ALA A 226 -8.34 24.30 3.57
C ALA A 226 -8.26 22.95 2.84
N VAL A 227 -7.15 22.19 3.00
CA VAL A 227 -7.04 20.83 2.48
C VAL A 227 -8.09 19.94 3.14
N VAL A 228 -8.12 19.89 4.48
CA VAL A 228 -9.04 19.02 5.24
C VAL A 228 -10.50 19.32 4.90
N GLU A 229 -10.88 20.60 4.86
CA GLU A 229 -12.25 21.01 4.51
C GLU A 229 -12.68 20.51 3.13
N VAL A 230 -11.83 20.69 2.12
CA VAL A 230 -12.18 20.30 0.73
C VAL A 230 -12.18 18.76 0.59
N ALA A 231 -11.19 18.09 1.18
CA ALA A 231 -11.10 16.63 1.13
C ALA A 231 -12.30 15.97 1.82
N HIS A 232 -12.60 16.35 3.06
CA HIS A 232 -13.70 15.77 3.85
C HIS A 232 -15.06 16.07 3.24
N HIS A 233 -15.27 17.29 2.66
CA HIS A 233 -16.47 17.62 1.91
C HIS A 233 -16.75 16.64 0.75
N ASN A 234 -15.67 16.08 0.17
CA ASN A 234 -15.75 15.11 -0.92
C ASN A 234 -15.61 13.66 -0.45
N GLY A 235 -15.68 13.39 0.86
CA GLY A 235 -15.58 12.05 1.41
C GLY A 235 -14.20 11.43 1.37
N LEU A 236 -13.15 12.24 1.13
CA LEU A 236 -11.76 11.78 1.08
C LEU A 236 -11.04 12.09 2.41
N ARG A 237 -10.15 11.21 2.80
CA ARG A 237 -9.26 11.37 3.96
C ARG A 237 -7.95 12.05 3.56
N VAL A 238 -7.27 12.66 4.53
CA VAL A 238 -6.01 13.38 4.37
C VAL A 238 -4.89 12.66 5.10
N ALA A 239 -3.77 12.41 4.41
CA ALA A 239 -2.52 11.88 4.96
C ALA A 239 -1.44 12.96 4.90
N ALA A 240 -0.72 13.17 6.01
CA ALA A 240 0.33 14.17 6.10
C ALA A 240 1.72 13.55 6.31
N HIS A 241 2.68 13.87 5.41
CA HIS A 241 4.11 13.78 5.75
C HIS A 241 4.37 14.78 6.86
N SER A 242 4.87 14.35 8.01
CA SER A 242 4.77 15.18 9.21
C SER A 242 5.97 15.05 10.13
N LYS A 243 6.35 16.19 10.73
CA LYS A 243 7.43 16.33 11.72
C LYS A 243 6.97 17.28 12.82
N GLU A 244 7.31 16.94 14.08
CA GLU A 244 7.04 17.88 15.19
C GLU A 244 7.83 19.19 15.08
N PRO A 245 7.22 20.33 15.47
CA PRO A 245 5.94 20.46 16.22
C PRO A 245 4.69 20.50 15.33
N THR A 246 4.83 20.48 14.02
CA THR A 246 3.70 20.65 13.09
C THR A 246 2.76 19.44 13.06
N THR A 247 3.22 18.25 13.46
CA THR A 247 2.37 17.06 13.61
C THR A 247 1.18 17.29 14.54
N TYR A 248 1.41 17.89 15.72
CA TYR A 248 0.35 18.23 16.67
C TYR A 248 -0.73 19.10 16.01
N ARG A 249 -0.31 20.12 15.27
CA ARG A 249 -1.18 21.02 14.53
C ARG A 249 -2.03 20.27 13.50
N CYS A 250 -1.42 19.39 12.71
CA CYS A 250 -2.13 18.60 11.69
C CYS A 250 -3.23 17.72 12.31
N VAL A 251 -2.91 17.02 13.40
CA VAL A 251 -3.89 16.22 14.12
C VAL A 251 -5.01 17.10 14.67
N LYS A 252 -4.67 18.27 15.23
CA LYS A 252 -5.64 19.24 15.74
C LYS A 252 -6.61 19.72 14.65
N LEU A 253 -6.10 19.97 13.44
CA LEU A 253 -6.86 20.47 12.30
C LEU A 253 -7.65 19.38 11.57
N GLY A 254 -7.51 18.10 11.93
CA GLY A 254 -8.36 17.03 11.43
C GLY A 254 -7.73 16.16 10.34
N VAL A 255 -6.41 16.14 10.21
CA VAL A 255 -5.71 15.18 9.36
C VAL A 255 -5.96 13.77 9.86
N ASP A 256 -6.29 12.84 8.97
CA ASP A 256 -6.76 11.49 9.30
C ASP A 256 -5.61 10.51 9.53
N CYS A 257 -4.44 10.74 8.90
CA CYS A 257 -3.29 9.84 8.98
C CYS A 257 -1.98 10.62 9.05
N ILE A 258 -1.13 10.26 10.01
CA ILE A 258 0.22 10.77 10.14
C ILE A 258 1.20 9.77 9.55
N GLU A 259 1.98 10.22 8.58
CA GLU A 259 3.07 9.48 7.96
C GLU A 259 4.39 9.89 8.64
N HIS A 260 5.26 8.93 8.93
CA HIS A 260 6.54 9.08 9.63
C HIS A 260 6.41 9.56 11.08
N GLY A 261 5.81 10.72 11.32
CA GLY A 261 5.68 11.30 12.66
C GLY A 261 7.03 11.57 13.30
N TYR A 262 7.93 12.25 12.59
CA TYR A 262 9.27 12.54 13.10
C TYR A 262 9.23 13.38 14.36
N GLY A 263 9.91 12.92 15.42
CA GLY A 263 9.95 13.59 16.70
C GLY A 263 8.64 13.53 17.49
N LEU A 264 7.74 12.60 17.19
CA LEU A 264 6.39 12.48 17.74
C LEU A 264 6.37 12.57 19.28
N ARG A 265 5.57 13.48 19.83
CA ARG A 265 5.49 13.80 21.25
C ARG A 265 4.34 13.10 21.95
N ASP A 266 4.44 12.92 23.25
CA ASP A 266 3.41 12.28 24.08
C ASP A 266 2.04 13.00 24.00
N GLU A 267 2.04 14.34 23.93
CA GLU A 267 0.82 15.15 23.77
C GLU A 267 0.13 14.90 22.41
N THR A 268 0.93 14.79 21.35
CA THR A 268 0.44 14.47 20.00
C THR A 268 -0.12 13.06 19.94
N ILE A 269 0.55 12.09 20.54
CA ILE A 269 0.09 10.70 20.64
C ILE A 269 -1.28 10.64 21.34
N LYS A 270 -1.43 11.34 22.46
CA LYS A 270 -2.71 11.42 23.19
C LYS A 270 -3.83 12.02 22.32
N LEU A 271 -3.50 13.07 21.57
CA LEU A 271 -4.45 13.72 20.68
C LEU A 271 -4.83 12.81 19.50
N MET A 272 -3.87 12.07 18.92
CA MET A 272 -4.11 11.09 17.88
C MET A 272 -5.06 9.97 18.35
N ALA A 273 -4.80 9.43 19.54
CA ALA A 273 -5.67 8.42 20.13
C ALA A 273 -7.10 8.95 20.35
N ALA A 274 -7.24 10.17 20.87
CA ALA A 274 -8.53 10.81 21.13
C ALA A 274 -9.33 11.10 19.84
N LYS A 275 -8.64 11.41 18.75
CA LYS A 275 -9.26 11.75 17.46
C LYS A 275 -9.41 10.55 16.52
N GLY A 276 -8.82 9.40 16.85
CA GLY A 276 -8.80 8.22 15.98
C GLY A 276 -7.88 8.39 14.76
N THR A 277 -6.89 9.29 14.85
CA THR A 277 -5.91 9.52 13.78
C THR A 277 -5.01 8.29 13.64
N PHE A 278 -4.83 7.79 12.41
CA PHE A 278 -3.96 6.66 12.12
C PHE A 278 -2.49 7.06 12.12
N TYR A 279 -1.62 6.07 12.34
CA TYR A 279 -0.18 6.27 12.30
C TYR A 279 0.50 5.24 11.40
N VAL A 280 1.27 5.73 10.43
CA VAL A 280 2.13 4.93 9.53
C VAL A 280 3.58 5.30 9.80
N PRO A 281 4.30 4.55 10.63
CA PRO A 281 5.61 4.95 11.13
C PRO A 281 6.74 4.89 10.10
N THR A 282 6.62 4.07 9.06
CA THR A 282 7.66 3.89 8.04
C THR A 282 9.05 3.64 8.63
N ILE A 283 9.16 2.68 9.53
CA ILE A 283 10.41 2.39 10.26
C ILE A 283 11.54 2.05 9.29
N VAL A 284 11.22 1.35 8.19
CA VAL A 284 12.22 0.92 7.19
C VAL A 284 12.98 2.09 6.60
N CYS A 285 12.32 3.22 6.32
CA CYS A 285 13.02 4.38 5.74
C CYS A 285 13.87 5.15 6.77
N ASN A 286 13.85 4.73 8.03
CA ASN A 286 14.59 5.35 9.13
C ASN A 286 15.47 4.37 9.92
N LEU A 287 15.78 3.21 9.34
CA LEU A 287 16.61 2.22 10.01
C LEU A 287 18.03 2.73 10.23
N SER A 288 18.50 2.61 11.46
CA SER A 288 19.89 2.77 11.80
C SER A 288 20.63 1.44 11.73
N ASP A 289 21.97 1.50 11.68
CA ASP A 289 22.86 0.32 11.75
C ASP A 289 22.50 -0.61 12.92
N GLN A 290 22.12 -0.05 14.07
CA GLN A 290 21.72 -0.84 15.23
C GLN A 290 20.52 -1.73 14.92
N PHE A 291 19.45 -1.19 14.32
CA PHE A 291 18.25 -1.97 13.99
C PHE A 291 18.50 -3.00 12.90
N ILE A 292 19.37 -2.67 11.94
CA ILE A 292 19.81 -3.62 10.90
C ILE A 292 20.50 -4.82 11.56
N ARG A 293 21.43 -4.59 12.48
CA ARG A 293 22.15 -5.66 13.20
C ARG A 293 21.22 -6.49 14.08
N GLU A 294 20.28 -5.86 14.79
CA GLU A 294 19.28 -6.57 15.59
C GLU A 294 18.42 -7.49 14.70
N ARG A 295 18.00 -7.02 13.54
CA ARG A 295 17.27 -7.81 12.55
C ARG A 295 18.08 -8.99 12.04
N GLU A 296 19.33 -8.76 11.62
CA GLU A 296 20.20 -9.80 11.10
C GLU A 296 20.44 -10.90 12.15
N LYS A 297 20.70 -10.50 13.39
CA LYS A 297 20.87 -11.44 14.50
C LYS A 297 19.61 -12.29 14.69
N ARG A 298 18.44 -11.68 14.68
CA ARG A 298 17.17 -12.40 14.81
C ARG A 298 16.90 -13.32 13.64
N LEU A 299 17.14 -12.89 12.41
CA LEU A 299 16.96 -13.73 11.23
C LEU A 299 17.91 -14.93 11.22
N ALA A 300 19.16 -14.74 11.64
CA ALA A 300 20.11 -15.85 11.80
C ALA A 300 19.61 -16.89 12.81
N GLN A 301 19.06 -16.47 13.96
CA GLN A 301 18.47 -17.35 14.95
C GLN A 301 17.26 -18.14 14.40
N LEU A 302 16.60 -17.61 13.39
CA LEU A 302 15.41 -18.20 12.77
C LEU A 302 15.73 -19.01 11.49
N GLY A 303 17.03 -19.18 11.16
CA GLY A 303 17.45 -19.94 10.00
C GLY A 303 17.37 -19.18 8.66
N PHE A 304 17.24 -17.85 8.69
CA PHE A 304 17.18 -17.01 7.48
C PHE A 304 18.49 -16.30 7.17
N ALA A 305 19.58 -16.67 7.84
CA ALA A 305 20.89 -16.07 7.60
C ALA A 305 21.35 -16.33 6.17
N GLY A 306 21.88 -15.29 5.50
CA GLY A 306 22.46 -15.39 4.17
C GLY A 306 21.49 -15.24 3.00
N ASP A 307 20.23 -14.86 3.21
CA ASP A 307 19.31 -14.51 2.11
C ASP A 307 19.85 -13.26 1.39
N PRO A 308 20.17 -13.32 0.07
CA PRO A 308 20.67 -12.18 -0.70
C PRO A 308 19.74 -10.96 -0.68
N LYS A 309 18.43 -11.18 -0.58
CA LYS A 309 17.44 -10.11 -0.50
C LYS A 309 17.58 -9.30 0.79
N ILE A 310 17.98 -9.95 1.88
CA ILE A 310 18.22 -9.31 3.18
C ILE A 310 19.48 -8.43 3.10
N VAL A 311 20.53 -8.93 2.48
CA VAL A 311 21.78 -8.18 2.27
C VAL A 311 21.53 -6.97 1.39
N TRP A 312 20.64 -7.12 0.41
CA TRP A 312 20.30 -6.03 -0.48
C TRP A 312 19.48 -4.93 0.24
N ALA A 313 18.50 -5.28 1.03
CA ALA A 313 17.78 -4.34 1.88
C ALA A 313 18.75 -3.53 2.78
N ARG A 314 19.76 -4.18 3.30
CA ARG A 314 20.85 -3.51 4.05
C ARG A 314 21.60 -2.47 3.23
N THR A 315 21.97 -2.77 1.99
CA THR A 315 22.65 -1.83 1.10
C THR A 315 21.80 -0.61 0.80
N MET A 316 20.49 -0.78 0.69
CA MET A 316 19.55 0.33 0.48
C MET A 316 19.38 1.21 1.72
N ILE A 317 19.42 0.59 2.88
CA ILE A 317 19.21 1.27 4.16
C ILE A 317 20.47 2.06 4.58
N SER A 318 21.63 1.77 4.01
CA SER A 318 22.84 2.56 4.28
C SER A 318 22.72 4.04 3.90
N TYR A 319 21.72 4.41 3.12
CA TYR A 319 21.34 5.82 2.91
C TYR A 319 20.66 6.46 4.13
N ALA A 320 20.27 5.67 5.10
CA ALA A 320 19.79 6.18 6.40
C ALA A 320 20.92 6.69 7.32
N ASP A 321 22.18 6.68 6.85
CA ASP A 321 23.34 7.20 7.61
C ASP A 321 23.23 8.68 7.99
N GLU A 322 22.35 9.43 7.34
CA GLU A 322 22.01 10.79 7.76
C GLU A 322 21.11 10.86 9.01
N ARG A 323 20.57 9.71 9.44
CA ARG A 323 19.66 9.66 10.60
C ARG A 323 20.36 9.01 11.78
N SER A 324 20.55 9.82 12.82
CA SER A 324 21.26 9.36 14.02
C SER A 324 20.57 8.16 14.67
N PRO A 325 21.33 7.30 15.37
CA PRO A 325 20.75 6.23 16.19
C PRO A 325 19.69 6.71 17.19
N GLU A 326 19.85 7.92 17.72
CA GLU A 326 18.88 8.54 18.64
C GLU A 326 17.55 8.83 17.94
N HIS A 327 17.58 9.29 16.69
CA HIS A 327 16.37 9.53 15.91
C HIS A 327 15.60 8.23 15.67
N ALA A 328 16.30 7.17 15.25
CA ALA A 328 15.70 5.85 15.05
C ALA A 328 15.14 5.26 16.37
N LEU A 329 15.86 5.42 17.47
CA LEU A 329 15.40 4.99 18.79
C LEU A 329 14.16 5.77 19.23
N HIS A 330 14.15 7.09 19.03
CA HIS A 330 12.99 7.92 19.37
C HIS A 330 11.74 7.48 18.60
N GLN A 331 11.86 7.20 17.30
CA GLN A 331 10.73 6.73 16.48
C GLN A 331 10.20 5.37 16.98
N ARG A 332 11.09 4.46 17.35
CA ARG A 332 10.73 3.17 17.94
C ARG A 332 9.97 3.32 19.26
N LEU A 333 10.45 4.20 20.16
CA LEU A 333 9.78 4.48 21.43
C LEU A 333 8.43 5.20 21.23
N ALA A 334 8.34 6.11 20.26
CA ALA A 334 7.11 6.78 19.90
C ALA A 334 6.06 5.79 19.35
N LEU A 335 6.46 4.83 18.52
CA LEU A 335 5.60 3.74 18.06
C LEU A 335 5.03 2.92 19.23
N GLN A 336 5.87 2.51 20.18
CA GLN A 336 5.41 1.78 21.37
C GLN A 336 4.40 2.58 22.19
N LYS A 337 4.65 3.86 22.41
CA LYS A 337 3.75 4.75 23.14
C LYS A 337 2.43 4.94 22.38
N ALA A 338 2.48 5.13 21.07
CA ALA A 338 1.30 5.28 20.22
C ALA A 338 0.43 4.02 20.26
N ALA A 339 1.02 2.83 20.11
CA ALA A 339 0.30 1.56 20.21
C ALA A 339 -0.35 1.38 21.61
N LYS A 340 0.39 1.64 22.69
CA LYS A 340 -0.15 1.58 24.06
C LYS A 340 -1.27 2.60 24.32
N ALA A 341 -1.24 3.74 23.66
CA ALA A 341 -2.28 4.75 23.76
C ALA A 341 -3.53 4.43 22.92
N GLY A 342 -3.52 3.33 22.17
CA GLY A 342 -4.64 2.91 21.31
C GLY A 342 -4.67 3.59 19.93
N VAL A 343 -3.59 4.23 19.50
CA VAL A 343 -3.47 4.74 18.14
C VAL A 343 -3.41 3.57 17.18
N LYS A 344 -4.22 3.58 16.12
CA LYS A 344 -4.21 2.54 15.09
C LYS A 344 -2.96 2.65 14.23
N ILE A 345 -2.04 1.69 14.41
CA ILE A 345 -0.81 1.59 13.62
C ILE A 345 -1.12 0.87 12.31
N CYS A 346 -0.56 1.36 11.19
CA CYS A 346 -0.62 0.71 9.89
C CYS A 346 0.79 0.49 9.32
N ALA A 347 0.99 -0.62 8.62
CA ALA A 347 2.26 -0.94 7.98
C ALA A 347 2.43 -0.16 6.68
N GLY A 348 3.52 0.59 6.56
CA GLY A 348 3.91 1.33 5.36
C GLY A 348 5.42 1.46 5.31
N SER A 349 6.07 1.13 4.18
CA SER A 349 7.53 1.01 4.11
C SER A 349 8.24 2.26 3.58
N ASP A 350 7.54 3.09 2.83
CA ASP A 350 8.12 4.25 2.12
C ASP A 350 9.38 3.89 1.31
N SER A 351 9.44 2.67 0.81
CA SER A 351 10.61 2.14 0.15
C SER A 351 10.26 1.04 -0.84
N ASN A 352 11.09 0.84 -1.84
CA ASN A 352 10.97 -0.18 -2.87
C ASN A 352 12.13 -1.19 -2.82
N PRO A 353 11.91 -2.46 -3.18
CA PRO A 353 10.66 -3.04 -3.71
C PRO A 353 9.60 -3.24 -2.64
N ILE A 354 8.33 -3.09 -3.04
CA ILE A 354 7.18 -3.13 -2.14
C ILE A 354 7.12 -4.43 -1.35
N GLY A 355 7.41 -5.56 -2.01
CA GLY A 355 7.30 -6.88 -1.39
C GLY A 355 8.33 -7.10 -0.28
N GLU A 356 9.62 -6.94 -0.61
CA GLU A 356 10.70 -7.18 0.36
C GLU A 356 10.67 -6.17 1.51
N LEU A 357 10.55 -4.88 1.18
CA LEU A 357 10.61 -3.83 2.20
C LEU A 357 9.30 -3.71 2.98
N GLY A 358 8.17 -4.09 2.39
CA GLY A 358 6.93 -4.24 3.14
C GLY A 358 7.00 -5.36 4.18
N CYS A 359 7.59 -6.52 3.84
CA CYS A 359 7.86 -7.57 4.82
C CYS A 359 8.84 -7.10 5.90
N LEU A 360 9.89 -6.36 5.51
CA LEU A 360 10.84 -5.78 6.45
C LEU A 360 10.15 -4.81 7.41
N GLU A 361 9.24 -3.95 6.93
CA GLU A 361 8.46 -3.06 7.79
C GLU A 361 7.68 -3.82 8.87
N ILE A 362 6.97 -4.89 8.48
CA ILE A 362 6.21 -5.71 9.44
C ILE A 362 7.15 -6.34 10.49
N GLU A 363 8.33 -6.82 10.08
CA GLU A 363 9.35 -7.33 11.00
C GLU A 363 9.86 -6.22 11.94
N GLN A 364 10.08 -5.02 11.41
CA GLN A 364 10.55 -3.87 12.19
C GLN A 364 9.49 -3.36 13.17
N LEU A 365 8.20 -3.44 12.87
CA LEU A 365 7.15 -3.16 13.84
C LEU A 365 7.29 -4.05 15.08
N VAL A 366 7.57 -5.35 14.91
CA VAL A 366 7.81 -6.28 16.03
C VAL A 366 9.11 -5.96 16.77
N LEU A 367 10.21 -5.73 16.04
CA LEU A 367 11.48 -5.33 16.65
C LEU A 367 11.38 -3.98 17.40
N SER A 368 10.45 -3.14 16.99
CA SER A 368 10.14 -1.87 17.63
C SER A 368 9.17 -2.00 18.80
N GLY A 369 8.75 -3.20 19.18
CA GLY A 369 8.03 -3.48 20.42
C GLY A 369 6.56 -3.84 20.30
N LEU A 370 5.99 -3.97 19.10
CA LEU A 370 4.70 -4.60 18.89
C LEU A 370 4.83 -6.12 19.05
N ASN A 371 3.79 -6.78 19.55
CA ASN A 371 3.76 -8.23 19.46
C ASN A 371 3.42 -8.68 18.00
N PRO A 372 3.71 -9.94 17.62
CA PRO A 372 3.46 -10.40 16.25
C PRO A 372 2.01 -10.20 15.77
N ARG A 373 1.02 -10.35 16.65
CA ARG A 373 -0.39 -10.17 16.33
C ARG A 373 -0.72 -8.70 16.04
N GLU A 374 -0.21 -7.78 16.84
CA GLU A 374 -0.37 -6.34 16.60
C GLU A 374 0.24 -5.93 15.26
N ALA A 375 1.41 -6.46 14.92
CA ALA A 375 2.06 -6.19 13.64
C ALA A 375 1.25 -6.77 12.45
N LEU A 376 0.66 -7.96 12.59
CA LEU A 376 -0.24 -8.52 11.56
C LEU A 376 -1.51 -7.68 11.41
N ILE A 377 -2.12 -7.23 12.52
CA ILE A 377 -3.28 -6.33 12.50
C ILE A 377 -2.92 -5.01 11.83
N ALA A 378 -1.73 -4.45 12.11
CA ALA A 378 -1.22 -3.24 11.47
C ALA A 378 -1.02 -3.41 9.95
N ALA A 379 -0.68 -4.62 9.50
CA ALA A 379 -0.46 -4.94 8.08
C ALA A 379 -1.69 -5.51 7.36
N THR A 380 -2.85 -5.57 8.01
CA THR A 380 -4.08 -6.14 7.43
C THR A 380 -5.31 -5.30 7.80
N ARG A 381 -5.92 -5.56 8.95
CA ARG A 381 -7.17 -4.96 9.41
C ARG A 381 -7.11 -3.44 9.51
N ASN A 382 -6.06 -2.90 10.15
CA ASN A 382 -5.95 -1.45 10.32
C ASN A 382 -5.73 -0.73 9.00
N CYS A 383 -4.98 -1.32 8.07
CA CYS A 383 -4.80 -0.77 6.73
C CYS A 383 -6.10 -0.77 5.92
N ALA A 384 -6.91 -1.83 6.03
CA ALA A 384 -8.23 -1.87 5.40
C ALA A 384 -9.20 -0.84 6.00
N ASP A 385 -9.14 -0.61 7.32
CA ASP A 385 -9.89 0.44 8.01
C ASP A 385 -9.43 1.84 7.57
N LEU A 386 -8.10 2.05 7.53
CA LEU A 386 -7.50 3.27 7.01
C LEU A 386 -8.02 3.59 5.61
N CYS A 387 -8.10 2.59 4.74
CA CYS A 387 -8.58 2.75 3.36
C CYS A 387 -10.12 2.71 3.22
N GLY A 388 -10.87 2.58 4.33
CA GLY A 388 -12.33 2.63 4.33
C GLY A 388 -13.00 1.39 3.72
N VAL A 389 -12.33 0.23 3.74
CA VAL A 389 -12.81 -1.01 3.14
C VAL A 389 -12.79 -2.21 4.10
N LEU A 390 -12.78 -1.94 5.41
CA LEU A 390 -12.76 -3.00 6.43
C LEU A 390 -14.01 -3.88 6.37
N ASP A 391 -15.11 -3.39 5.87
CA ASP A 391 -16.33 -4.16 5.62
C ASP A 391 -16.12 -5.29 4.61
N LYS A 392 -15.11 -5.17 3.72
CA LYS A 392 -14.85 -6.10 2.61
C LYS A 392 -13.51 -6.82 2.69
N LEU A 393 -12.53 -6.26 3.40
CA LEU A 393 -11.14 -6.71 3.39
C LEU A 393 -10.50 -6.62 4.77
N GLY A 394 -9.25 -7.08 4.89
CA GLY A 394 -8.43 -6.91 6.09
C GLY A 394 -8.61 -7.96 7.18
N THR A 395 -9.64 -8.80 7.10
CA THR A 395 -9.88 -9.94 8.00
C THR A 395 -10.38 -11.15 7.21
N VAL A 396 -10.27 -12.37 7.77
CA VAL A 396 -10.84 -13.59 7.19
C VAL A 396 -12.20 -13.83 7.82
N GLU A 397 -13.25 -13.41 7.14
CA GLU A 397 -14.65 -13.55 7.61
C GLU A 397 -15.56 -13.88 6.42
N GLU A 398 -16.68 -14.58 6.71
CA GLU A 398 -17.70 -14.87 5.70
C GLU A 398 -18.30 -13.55 5.15
N GLY A 399 -18.55 -13.51 3.85
CA GLY A 399 -19.04 -12.35 3.11
C GLY A 399 -17.96 -11.40 2.62
N LYS A 400 -16.71 -11.50 3.10
CA LYS A 400 -15.60 -10.67 2.66
C LYS A 400 -14.95 -11.19 1.38
N LEU A 401 -14.21 -10.32 0.72
CA LEU A 401 -13.43 -10.67 -0.47
C LEU A 401 -12.30 -11.63 -0.10
N ALA A 402 -12.06 -12.59 -0.96
CA ALA A 402 -11.02 -13.58 -0.80
C ALA A 402 -9.66 -13.05 -1.29
N ASP A 403 -9.14 -12.05 -0.58
CA ASP A 403 -7.76 -11.58 -0.68
C ASP A 403 -6.99 -12.22 0.49
N LEU A 404 -6.27 -13.33 0.22
CA LEU A 404 -5.69 -14.18 1.25
C LEU A 404 -4.23 -14.53 0.95
N VAL A 405 -3.47 -14.78 2.01
CA VAL A 405 -2.15 -15.42 1.93
C VAL A 405 -2.14 -16.74 2.69
N VAL A 406 -1.43 -17.72 2.14
CA VAL A 406 -1.21 -19.03 2.76
C VAL A 406 0.27 -19.15 3.09
N LEU A 407 0.58 -19.40 4.36
CA LEU A 407 1.94 -19.47 4.90
C LEU A 407 2.24 -20.89 5.38
N THR A 408 3.48 -21.35 5.21
CA THR A 408 3.91 -22.66 5.72
C THR A 408 4.38 -22.63 7.17
N GLY A 409 4.53 -21.45 7.78
CA GLY A 409 4.90 -21.27 9.19
C GLY A 409 3.95 -20.31 9.90
N ASN A 410 3.82 -20.45 11.22
CA ASN A 410 2.98 -19.60 12.06
C ASN A 410 3.62 -18.20 12.26
N PRO A 411 3.06 -17.11 11.71
CA PRO A 411 3.62 -15.77 11.89
C PRO A 411 3.39 -15.20 13.30
N LEU A 412 2.49 -15.78 14.11
CA LEU A 412 2.31 -15.39 15.51
C LEU A 412 3.45 -15.90 16.40
N GLU A 413 4.05 -17.04 16.05
CA GLU A 413 5.25 -17.57 16.74
C GLU A 413 6.51 -16.80 16.30
N ASN A 414 6.57 -16.48 15.02
CA ASN A 414 7.69 -15.79 14.42
C ASN A 414 7.21 -14.96 13.23
N ILE A 415 7.26 -13.65 13.37
CA ILE A 415 6.75 -12.72 12.36
C ILE A 415 7.41 -12.92 10.98
N SER A 416 8.69 -13.32 10.92
CA SER A 416 9.37 -13.58 9.64
C SER A 416 8.77 -14.75 8.84
N ASN A 417 7.88 -15.55 9.44
CA ASN A 417 7.14 -16.58 8.72
C ASN A 417 6.16 -15.99 7.67
N ILE A 418 5.85 -14.69 7.70
CA ILE A 418 5.12 -14.01 6.60
C ILE A 418 5.83 -14.17 5.25
N ARG A 419 7.15 -14.39 5.25
CA ARG A 419 7.96 -14.65 4.04
C ARG A 419 7.81 -16.08 3.51
N LYS A 420 7.33 -17.03 4.32
CA LYS A 420 7.12 -18.43 3.94
C LYS A 420 5.81 -18.62 3.17
N LEU A 421 5.62 -17.82 2.13
CA LEU A 421 4.43 -17.86 1.29
C LEU A 421 4.33 -19.15 0.48
N LYS A 422 3.26 -19.91 0.71
CA LYS A 422 2.84 -21.06 -0.10
C LYS A 422 1.96 -20.61 -1.27
N MET A 423 1.03 -19.67 -1.02
CA MET A 423 0.03 -19.23 -1.99
C MET A 423 -0.41 -17.80 -1.70
N VAL A 424 -0.76 -17.07 -2.74
CA VAL A 424 -1.46 -15.79 -2.67
C VAL A 424 -2.77 -15.95 -3.44
N ILE A 425 -3.86 -15.47 -2.88
CA ILE A 425 -5.18 -15.44 -3.51
C ILE A 425 -5.62 -13.98 -3.54
N LYS A 426 -6.00 -13.51 -4.72
CA LYS A 426 -6.48 -12.15 -4.95
C LYS A 426 -7.82 -12.20 -5.67
N ASP A 427 -8.85 -11.59 -5.08
CA ASP A 427 -10.23 -11.67 -5.59
C ASP A 427 -10.68 -13.12 -5.89
N GLY A 428 -10.32 -14.08 -5.00
CA GLY A 428 -10.64 -15.50 -5.14
C GLY A 428 -9.81 -16.26 -6.18
N VAL A 429 -8.88 -15.59 -6.87
CA VAL A 429 -8.00 -16.20 -7.89
C VAL A 429 -6.64 -16.49 -7.30
N ILE A 430 -6.13 -17.70 -7.53
CA ILE A 430 -4.77 -18.07 -7.12
C ILE A 430 -3.78 -17.32 -8.02
N VAL A 431 -2.92 -16.51 -7.41
CA VAL A 431 -1.90 -15.72 -8.08
C VAL A 431 -0.76 -16.64 -8.55
N ASP A 432 -0.46 -16.63 -9.83
CA ASP A 432 0.77 -17.25 -10.32
C ASP A 432 1.98 -16.38 -9.97
N ARG A 433 2.66 -16.75 -8.90
CA ARG A 433 3.84 -16.03 -8.39
C ARG A 433 5.08 -16.20 -9.28
N LYS A 434 5.06 -17.11 -10.25
CA LYS A 434 6.20 -17.42 -11.14
C LYS A 434 6.09 -16.76 -12.50
N SER A 435 4.90 -16.38 -12.92
CA SER A 435 4.60 -15.74 -14.21
C SER A 435 3.88 -14.39 -13.95
N PRO A 436 3.87 -13.41 -14.81
CA PRO A 436 4.17 -13.40 -16.24
C PRO A 436 5.33 -12.49 -16.67
N LEU A 437 6.16 -12.00 -15.76
CA LEU A 437 7.25 -11.07 -16.11
C LEU A 437 8.54 -11.78 -16.55
N GLY A 438 8.45 -13.06 -16.94
CA GLY A 438 9.61 -13.85 -17.33
C GLY A 438 10.49 -14.21 -16.13
N LYS A 439 11.75 -14.57 -16.39
CA LYS A 439 12.72 -14.90 -15.36
C LYS A 439 13.32 -13.68 -14.66
N ALA A 440 13.06 -12.47 -15.19
CA ALA A 440 13.57 -11.24 -14.63
C ALA A 440 12.81 -10.88 -13.35
N SER A 441 13.52 -10.73 -12.25
CA SER A 441 13.04 -10.08 -11.05
C SER A 441 13.14 -8.56 -11.19
N PHE A 442 12.44 -7.81 -10.33
CA PHE A 442 12.65 -6.37 -10.19
C PHE A 442 14.16 -6.04 -10.13
N TRP A 443 14.94 -6.85 -9.43
CA TRP A 443 16.38 -6.71 -9.24
C TRP A 443 17.20 -6.92 -10.50
N ASP A 444 16.81 -7.87 -11.35
CA ASP A 444 17.51 -8.13 -12.60
C ASP A 444 17.41 -6.92 -13.54
N PHE A 445 16.30 -6.18 -13.46
CA PHE A 445 16.15 -4.94 -14.20
C PHE A 445 17.09 -3.83 -13.73
N PHE A 446 17.33 -3.74 -12.42
CA PHE A 446 18.20 -2.71 -11.84
C PHE A 446 19.65 -3.13 -11.63
N SER A 447 19.92 -4.40 -11.43
CA SER A 447 21.27 -4.93 -11.23
C SER A 447 22.05 -5.14 -12.51
N SER A 448 21.39 -5.14 -13.68
CA SER A 448 22.09 -5.27 -14.93
C SER A 448 22.94 -4.01 -15.20
N SER A 449 24.25 -4.15 -15.11
CA SER A 449 25.24 -3.10 -15.42
C SER A 449 25.03 -2.45 -16.79
N LYS A 450 24.35 -3.11 -17.72
CA LYS A 450 23.98 -2.60 -19.04
C LYS A 450 22.95 -1.48 -19.02
N VAL A 451 22.01 -1.48 -18.06
CA VAL A 451 21.05 -0.37 -17.92
C VAL A 451 21.76 0.86 -17.35
N LYS A 452 22.67 0.67 -16.38
CA LYS A 452 23.49 1.78 -15.84
C LYS A 452 24.39 2.42 -16.89
N SER A 453 25.04 1.64 -17.75
CA SER A 453 25.99 2.18 -18.73
C SER A 453 25.33 2.76 -19.98
N GLY A 454 24.22 2.18 -20.46
CA GLY A 454 23.52 2.66 -21.63
C GLY A 454 22.76 3.97 -21.37
N PHE A 455 22.06 4.04 -20.26
CA PHE A 455 21.22 5.19 -19.89
C PHE A 455 22.04 6.45 -19.55
N LEU A 456 23.12 6.28 -18.77
CA LEU A 456 24.03 7.36 -18.44
C LEU A 456 24.81 7.85 -19.69
N ALA A 457 25.24 6.93 -20.56
CA ALA A 457 25.95 7.27 -21.78
C ALA A 457 25.07 8.02 -22.80
N GLU A 458 23.79 7.65 -22.92
CA GLU A 458 22.86 8.37 -23.81
C GLU A 458 22.43 9.73 -23.21
N ALA A 459 22.20 9.81 -21.90
CA ALA A 459 21.88 11.07 -21.22
C ALA A 459 23.08 12.03 -21.23
N GLU A 460 24.29 11.56 -21.00
CA GLU A 460 25.51 12.35 -21.13
C GLU A 460 25.75 12.82 -22.57
N LYS A 461 25.43 12.00 -23.56
CA LYS A 461 25.52 12.33 -24.99
C LYS A 461 24.44 13.33 -25.43
N ALA A 462 23.22 13.20 -24.91
CA ALA A 462 22.11 14.10 -25.17
C ALA A 462 22.29 15.47 -24.47
N ALA A 463 22.91 15.48 -23.29
CA ALA A 463 23.19 16.69 -22.51
C ALA A 463 24.49 17.43 -22.88
N GLY A 464 25.28 16.90 -23.81
CA GLY A 464 26.54 17.56 -24.26
C GLY A 464 27.64 17.58 -23.18
N PHE A 465 27.53 16.80 -22.13
CA PHE A 465 28.52 16.73 -21.05
C PHE A 465 29.64 15.75 -21.41
N SER A 466 30.81 16.27 -21.78
CA SER A 466 32.04 15.48 -21.82
C SER A 466 32.70 15.55 -20.44
N ARG A 467 32.87 14.40 -19.79
CA ARG A 467 33.68 14.31 -18.57
C ARG A 467 35.12 14.73 -18.89
N GLY A 468 35.45 15.97 -18.57
CA GLY A 468 36.85 16.37 -18.49
C GLY A 468 37.57 15.49 -17.46
N LYS A 469 38.64 14.81 -17.90
CA LYS A 469 39.52 14.07 -17.02
C LYS A 469 40.09 15.04 -15.97
N VAL A 470 39.59 14.93 -14.75
CA VAL A 470 40.28 15.52 -13.59
C VAL A 470 41.49 14.62 -13.33
N LYS A 471 42.68 15.19 -13.52
CA LYS A 471 43.96 14.60 -13.16
C LYS A 471 44.15 14.62 -11.65
#